data_073d0570adf1d7bdd9da73c800a89ed1
#
_entry.id   073d0570adf1d7bdd9da73c800a89ed1
#
_cell.length_a   1.000
_cell.length_b   1.000
_cell.length_c   1.000
_cell.angle_alpha   90.00
_cell.angle_beta   90.00
_cell.angle_gamma   90.00
#
_symmetry.space_group_name_H-M   'P 1'
#
loop_
_entity.id
_entity.type
_entity.pdbx_description
1 polymer ?
#
loop_
_entity_poly.entity_id
_entity_poly.type
_entity_poly.pdbx_seq_one_letter_code
_entity_poly.pdbx_strand_id
1 'polypeptide(L)'
;YGSSFPLNRTQTTDSLGFETMDYNVVYAQMGRGKTERIVASAIASIAATLAKLAFDACLYNSQNFAFIKLPDAFTTGSSIMPHKKNPDVFELTRAKCNKLQALPYQITLIANNLPSGYFRDLQIIKELFLPSFDELEECLDMVDLMISQIAVNEHILDDKRYDYMFSVEEVNRRVQTGTPFRDAY
;
A
#
# COMPACT_ATOMS: atom_id res chain seq x y z
N TYR A 1 0.66 15.76 -31.36
CA TYR A 1 0.43 16.73 -32.44
C TYR A 1 0.64 16.08 -33.80
N GLY A 2 -0.03 16.60 -34.81
CA GLY A 2 0.17 16.19 -36.19
C GLY A 2 1.48 16.73 -36.77
N SER A 3 1.87 16.19 -37.94
CA SER A 3 3.01 16.64 -38.73
C SER A 3 2.59 16.73 -40.20
N SER A 4 3.19 17.68 -40.93
CA SER A 4 3.07 17.74 -42.37
C SER A 4 4.00 16.74 -43.10
N PHE A 5 4.90 16.10 -42.35
CA PHE A 5 5.76 15.02 -42.88
C PHE A 5 4.96 13.72 -43.00
N PRO A 6 5.27 12.87 -44.02
CA PRO A 6 4.63 11.56 -44.19
C PRO A 6 5.14 10.54 -43.16
N LEU A 7 4.78 10.73 -41.88
CA LEU A 7 5.17 9.83 -40.81
C LEU A 7 4.23 8.62 -40.76
N ASN A 8 4.80 7.44 -40.47
CA ASN A 8 4.00 6.27 -40.14
C ASN A 8 3.45 6.42 -38.72
N ARG A 9 2.23 6.87 -38.60
CA ARG A 9 1.57 7.16 -37.30
C ARG A 9 1.19 5.91 -36.53
N THR A 10 1.01 4.77 -37.19
CA THR A 10 0.60 3.52 -36.53
C THR A 10 1.77 2.66 -36.08
N GLN A 11 2.97 2.91 -36.56
CA GLN A 11 4.14 2.06 -36.29
C GLN A 11 4.37 1.81 -34.80
N THR A 12 4.27 2.84 -33.97
CA THR A 12 4.47 2.70 -32.51
C THR A 12 3.31 1.96 -31.86
N THR A 13 2.09 2.17 -32.32
CA THR A 13 0.90 1.45 -31.87
C THR A 13 1.03 -0.04 -32.14
N ASP A 14 1.40 -0.38 -33.39
CA ASP A 14 1.60 -1.77 -33.84
C ASP A 14 2.74 -2.45 -33.08
N SER A 15 3.88 -1.75 -32.94
CA SER A 15 5.08 -2.28 -32.27
C SER A 15 4.86 -2.53 -30.77
N LEU A 16 4.00 -1.75 -30.12
CA LEU A 16 3.67 -1.88 -28.70
C LEU A 16 2.46 -2.78 -28.44
N GLY A 17 1.80 -3.28 -29.50
CA GLY A 17 0.66 -4.18 -29.39
C GLY A 17 -0.63 -3.51 -28.93
N PHE A 18 -0.78 -2.19 -29.11
CA PHE A 18 -2.02 -1.51 -28.84
C PHE A 18 -3.04 -1.73 -29.98
N GLU A 19 -4.31 -1.84 -29.64
CA GLU A 19 -5.40 -2.06 -30.61
C GLU A 19 -5.58 -0.88 -31.55
N THR A 20 -5.41 0.35 -31.05
CA THR A 20 -5.60 1.58 -31.80
C THR A 20 -4.80 2.73 -31.20
N MET A 21 -4.71 3.83 -31.95
CA MET A 21 -4.06 5.06 -31.49
C MET A 21 -5.10 6.14 -31.17
N ASP A 22 -4.73 7.11 -30.36
CA ASP A 22 -5.50 8.34 -30.17
C ASP A 22 -5.37 9.23 -31.44
N TYR A 23 -6.40 9.22 -32.29
CA TYR A 23 -6.41 9.99 -33.54
C TYR A 23 -6.53 11.50 -33.33
N ASN A 24 -7.26 11.91 -32.26
CA ASN A 24 -7.43 13.31 -31.92
C ASN A 24 -6.25 13.82 -31.09
N VAL A 25 -5.42 14.66 -31.70
CA VAL A 25 -4.19 15.16 -31.05
C VAL A 25 -4.47 16.04 -29.82
N VAL A 26 -5.59 16.76 -29.80
CA VAL A 26 -5.99 17.55 -28.61
C VAL A 26 -6.39 16.63 -27.47
N TYR A 27 -7.15 15.60 -27.75
CA TYR A 27 -7.55 14.60 -26.77
C TYR A 27 -6.32 13.87 -26.19
N ALA A 28 -5.38 13.46 -27.04
CA ALA A 28 -4.13 12.83 -26.62
C ALA A 28 -3.32 13.72 -25.66
N GLN A 29 -3.29 15.04 -25.90
CA GLN A 29 -2.63 16.01 -24.99
C GLN A 29 -3.39 16.17 -23.67
N MET A 30 -4.73 16.22 -23.72
CA MET A 30 -5.58 16.33 -22.53
C MET A 30 -5.58 15.05 -21.67
N GLY A 31 -5.17 13.92 -22.25
CA GLY A 31 -4.99 12.66 -21.53
C GLY A 31 -3.86 12.68 -20.50
N ARG A 32 -2.93 13.63 -20.61
CA ARG A 32 -1.85 13.83 -19.64
C ARG A 32 -2.41 14.17 -18.26
N GLY A 33 -1.86 13.53 -17.25
CA GLY A 33 -2.36 13.61 -15.88
C GLY A 33 -3.51 12.64 -15.57
N LYS A 34 -4.37 12.29 -16.55
CA LYS A 34 -5.45 11.33 -16.36
C LYS A 34 -4.93 9.91 -16.16
N THR A 35 -4.08 9.44 -17.07
CA THR A 35 -3.49 8.10 -17.00
C THR A 35 -2.59 7.96 -15.78
N GLU A 36 -1.73 8.96 -15.55
CA GLU A 36 -0.85 8.99 -14.39
C GLU A 36 -1.66 8.94 -13.08
N ARG A 37 -2.79 9.65 -13.00
CA ARG A 37 -3.67 9.60 -11.81
C ARG A 37 -4.31 8.23 -11.60
N ILE A 38 -4.71 7.54 -12.68
CA ILE A 38 -5.28 6.19 -12.58
C ILE A 38 -4.23 5.22 -12.02
N VAL A 39 -3.01 5.24 -12.55
CA VAL A 39 -1.90 4.42 -12.06
C VAL A 39 -1.53 4.81 -10.63
N ALA A 40 -1.45 6.11 -10.33
CA ALA A 40 -1.21 6.60 -8.98
C ALA A 40 -2.27 6.12 -7.97
N SER A 41 -3.53 5.99 -8.40
CA SER A 41 -4.61 5.45 -7.55
C SER A 41 -4.39 3.96 -7.25
N ALA A 42 -3.86 3.20 -8.20
CA ALA A 42 -3.48 1.81 -7.95
C ALA A 42 -2.30 1.73 -6.97
N ILE A 43 -1.26 2.55 -7.16
CA ILE A 43 -0.13 2.67 -6.22
C ILE A 43 -0.63 3.02 -4.81
N ALA A 44 -1.51 4.02 -4.70
CA ALA A 44 -2.09 4.44 -3.43
C ALA A 44 -2.89 3.32 -2.74
N SER A 45 -3.60 2.50 -3.51
CA SER A 45 -4.37 1.37 -2.97
C SER A 45 -3.46 0.27 -2.41
N ILE A 46 -2.37 -0.06 -3.11
CA ILE A 46 -1.35 -1.00 -2.61
C ILE A 46 -0.70 -0.43 -1.35
N ALA A 47 -0.26 0.83 -1.40
CA ALA A 47 0.35 1.52 -0.27
C ALA A 47 -0.57 1.56 0.96
N ALA A 48 -1.88 1.75 0.78
CA ALA A 48 -2.85 1.71 1.87
C ALA A 48 -2.88 0.34 2.56
N THR A 49 -2.80 -0.74 1.81
CA THR A 49 -2.73 -2.10 2.34
C THR A 49 -1.45 -2.34 3.13
N LEU A 50 -0.30 -1.92 2.58
CA LEU A 50 1.00 -2.05 3.25
C LEU A 50 1.07 -1.19 4.52
N ALA A 51 0.51 0.05 4.49
CA ALA A 51 0.45 0.92 5.65
C ALA A 51 -0.34 0.28 6.80
N LYS A 52 -1.44 -0.38 6.48
CA LYS A 52 -2.26 -1.10 7.46
C LYS A 52 -1.51 -2.29 8.05
N LEU A 53 -0.88 -3.11 7.20
CA LEU A 53 -0.06 -4.22 7.65
C LEU A 53 1.09 -3.75 8.57
N ALA A 54 1.79 -2.70 8.18
CA ALA A 54 2.88 -2.13 8.97
C ALA A 54 2.38 -1.57 10.31
N PHE A 55 1.17 -0.98 10.35
CA PHE A 55 0.55 -0.54 11.59
C PHE A 55 0.24 -1.72 12.51
N ASP A 56 -0.37 -2.79 11.99
CA ASP A 56 -0.69 -3.99 12.77
C ASP A 56 0.58 -4.65 13.29
N ALA A 57 1.64 -4.74 12.49
CA ALA A 57 2.93 -5.28 12.93
C ALA A 57 3.55 -4.46 14.08
N CYS A 58 3.52 -3.13 14.00
CA CYS A 58 3.97 -2.27 15.10
C CYS A 58 3.15 -2.51 16.38
N LEU A 59 1.83 -2.62 16.24
CA LEU A 59 0.92 -2.85 17.37
C LEU A 59 1.17 -4.22 18.00
N TYR A 60 1.26 -5.27 17.19
CA TYR A 60 1.41 -6.65 17.65
C TYR A 60 2.80 -6.92 18.23
N ASN A 61 3.83 -6.19 17.79
CA ASN A 61 5.18 -6.25 18.38
C ASN A 61 5.29 -5.47 19.68
N SER A 62 4.29 -4.65 20.05
CA SER A 62 4.33 -3.88 21.27
C SER A 62 4.28 -4.78 22.51
N GLN A 63 4.89 -4.32 23.62
CA GLN A 63 4.95 -5.07 24.88
C GLN A 63 3.55 -5.44 25.41
N ASN A 64 2.53 -4.62 25.15
CA ASN A 64 1.17 -4.85 25.64
C ASN A 64 0.48 -6.01 24.94
N PHE A 65 0.75 -6.22 23.63
CA PHE A 65 0.17 -7.29 22.85
C PHE A 65 1.12 -8.49 22.75
N ALA A 66 2.36 -8.25 22.37
CA ALA A 66 3.41 -9.27 22.26
C ALA A 66 3.01 -10.51 21.43
N PHE A 67 2.15 -10.31 20.41
CA PHE A 67 1.73 -11.40 19.52
C PHE A 67 2.82 -11.85 18.57
N ILE A 68 3.70 -10.91 18.20
CA ILE A 68 4.85 -11.16 17.34
C ILE A 68 6.11 -10.58 17.98
N LYS A 69 7.26 -11.10 17.54
CA LYS A 69 8.57 -10.61 17.92
C LYS A 69 9.43 -10.47 16.66
N LEU A 70 10.11 -9.34 16.56
CA LEU A 70 11.11 -9.10 15.54
C LEU A 70 12.50 -9.48 16.05
N PRO A 71 13.39 -10.00 15.18
CA PRO A 71 14.79 -10.20 15.52
C PRO A 71 15.47 -8.88 15.90
N ASP A 72 16.43 -8.94 16.80
CA ASP A 72 17.18 -7.77 17.27
C ASP A 72 17.85 -6.98 16.13
N ALA A 73 18.30 -7.70 15.09
CA ALA A 73 18.93 -7.09 13.92
C ALA A 73 17.98 -6.19 13.10
N PHE A 74 16.66 -6.35 13.26
CA PHE A 74 15.63 -5.58 12.56
C PHE A 74 14.91 -4.58 13.47
N THR A 75 15.49 -4.31 14.63
CA THR A 75 14.98 -3.33 15.60
C THR A 75 16.08 -2.34 15.95
N THR A 76 15.70 -1.11 16.25
CA THR A 76 16.66 -0.14 16.78
C THR A 76 16.49 0.04 18.27
N GLY A 77 17.61 0.23 18.94
CA GLY A 77 17.64 0.52 20.37
C GLY A 77 17.38 1.99 20.68
N SER A 78 17.46 2.31 21.95
CA SER A 78 17.48 3.68 22.44
C SER A 78 18.80 3.92 23.19
N SER A 79 19.38 5.09 23.02
CA SER A 79 20.58 5.51 23.75
C SER A 79 20.34 5.65 25.26
N ILE A 80 19.08 5.79 25.67
CA ILE A 80 18.68 6.03 27.07
C ILE A 80 18.04 4.79 27.69
N MET A 81 17.38 3.95 26.89
CA MET A 81 16.65 2.75 27.33
C MET A 81 17.21 1.50 26.64
N PRO A 82 18.18 0.78 27.23
CA PRO A 82 18.87 -0.34 26.57
C PRO A 82 17.95 -1.51 26.19
N HIS A 83 16.80 -1.63 26.84
CA HIS A 83 15.80 -2.68 26.62
C HIS A 83 14.79 -2.34 25.52
N LYS A 84 14.77 -1.08 25.05
CA LYS A 84 13.82 -0.64 24.05
C LYS A 84 14.22 -1.16 22.67
N LYS A 85 13.28 -1.80 21.99
CA LYS A 85 13.41 -2.31 20.62
C LYS A 85 12.27 -1.73 19.79
N ASN A 86 12.62 -0.86 18.84
CA ASN A 86 11.64 -0.17 18.01
C ASN A 86 11.50 -0.89 16.66
N PRO A 87 10.29 -1.07 16.14
CA PRO A 87 10.05 -1.67 14.83
C PRO A 87 10.20 -0.62 13.72
N ASP A 88 11.34 0.07 13.64
CA ASP A 88 11.57 1.26 12.81
C ASP A 88 11.30 1.00 11.34
N VAL A 89 11.62 -0.20 10.84
CA VAL A 89 11.36 -0.54 9.43
C VAL A 89 9.86 -0.47 9.12
N PHE A 90 9.01 -1.03 9.99
CA PHE A 90 7.56 -0.93 9.82
C PHE A 90 7.04 0.50 10.02
N GLU A 91 7.63 1.26 10.95
CA GLU A 91 7.26 2.66 11.17
C GLU A 91 7.57 3.52 9.93
N LEU A 92 8.76 3.38 9.35
CA LEU A 92 9.16 4.09 8.14
C LEU A 92 8.38 3.63 6.91
N THR A 93 8.15 2.33 6.76
CA THR A 93 7.30 1.79 5.68
C THR A 93 5.89 2.36 5.75
N ARG A 94 5.28 2.39 6.92
CA ARG A 94 3.98 3.02 7.14
C ARG A 94 3.96 4.49 6.72
N ALA A 95 4.99 5.25 7.09
CA ALA A 95 5.10 6.66 6.75
C ALA A 95 5.28 6.88 5.24
N LYS A 96 6.14 6.11 4.56
CA LYS A 96 6.31 6.13 3.10
C LYS A 96 4.99 5.77 2.39
N CYS A 97 4.35 4.70 2.82
CA CYS A 97 3.06 4.28 2.26
C CYS A 97 1.96 5.33 2.45
N ASN A 98 1.91 6.01 3.61
CA ASN A 98 0.97 7.12 3.82
C ASN A 98 1.26 8.30 2.89
N LYS A 99 2.52 8.61 2.62
CA LYS A 99 2.93 9.62 1.64
C LYS A 99 2.47 9.25 0.22
N LEU A 100 2.67 8.00 -0.20
CA LEU A 100 2.24 7.50 -1.51
C LEU A 100 0.72 7.60 -1.73
N GLN A 101 -0.08 7.48 -0.68
CA GLN A 101 -1.54 7.63 -0.77
C GLN A 101 -1.98 9.05 -1.18
N ALA A 102 -1.15 10.07 -1.00
CA ALA A 102 -1.45 11.43 -1.42
C ALA A 102 -1.20 11.68 -2.93
N LEU A 103 -0.48 10.77 -3.62
CA LEU A 103 -0.03 10.96 -4.98
C LEU A 103 -1.16 11.25 -6.00
N PRO A 104 -2.31 10.54 -6.01
CA PRO A 104 -3.39 10.82 -6.96
C PRO A 104 -3.95 12.23 -6.80
N TYR A 105 -4.00 12.71 -5.57
CA TYR A 105 -4.49 14.06 -5.26
C TYR A 105 -3.51 15.13 -5.73
N GLN A 106 -2.21 14.94 -5.52
CA GLN A 106 -1.18 15.86 -6.00
C GLN A 106 -1.20 15.98 -7.54
N ILE A 107 -1.31 14.84 -8.25
CA ILE A 107 -1.43 14.83 -9.72
C ILE A 107 -2.71 15.57 -10.16
N THR A 108 -3.82 15.38 -9.45
CA THR A 108 -5.06 16.09 -9.73
C THR A 108 -4.90 17.59 -9.62
N LEU A 109 -4.22 18.08 -8.58
CA LEU A 109 -3.98 19.51 -8.38
C LEU A 109 -3.10 20.11 -9.47
N ILE A 110 -2.05 19.39 -9.91
CA ILE A 110 -1.16 19.85 -10.99
C ILE A 110 -1.92 19.93 -12.32
N ALA A 111 -2.85 19.03 -12.57
CA ALA A 111 -3.62 18.98 -13.81
C ALA A 111 -4.85 19.90 -13.81
N ASN A 112 -5.15 20.57 -12.70
CA ASN A 112 -6.30 21.46 -12.59
C ASN A 112 -6.05 22.83 -13.26
N ASN A 113 -7.16 23.50 -13.62
CA ASN A 113 -7.18 24.87 -14.13
C ASN A 113 -6.42 25.07 -15.46
N LEU A 114 -6.26 24.00 -16.23
CA LEU A 114 -5.63 24.05 -17.54
C LEU A 114 -6.68 24.05 -18.62
N PRO A 115 -6.60 24.95 -19.64
CA PRO A 115 -7.46 24.89 -20.83
C PRO A 115 -7.10 23.67 -21.69
N SER A 116 -7.95 23.38 -22.68
CA SER A 116 -7.71 22.27 -23.60
C SER A 116 -6.39 22.43 -24.35
N GLY A 117 -5.58 21.38 -24.40
CA GLY A 117 -4.30 21.35 -25.10
C GLY A 117 -3.15 20.90 -24.15
N TYR A 118 -1.93 21.18 -24.58
CA TYR A 118 -0.71 20.86 -23.84
C TYR A 118 -0.17 22.09 -23.08
N PHE A 119 0.13 21.89 -21.80
CA PHE A 119 0.76 22.90 -20.94
C PHE A 119 1.97 22.32 -20.21
N ARG A 120 2.96 23.15 -19.94
CA ARG A 120 4.20 22.73 -19.27
C ARG A 120 4.01 22.32 -17.82
N ASP A 121 2.94 22.76 -17.19
CA ASP A 121 2.51 22.36 -15.85
C ASP A 121 2.51 20.85 -15.67
N LEU A 122 2.04 20.12 -16.69
CA LEU A 122 2.00 18.66 -16.69
C LEU A 122 3.38 17.98 -16.63
N GLN A 123 4.47 18.71 -16.84
CA GLN A 123 5.82 18.17 -16.69
C GLN A 123 6.20 17.93 -15.23
N ILE A 124 5.62 18.70 -14.30
CA ILE A 124 5.82 18.53 -12.86
C ILE A 124 5.32 17.18 -12.36
N ILE A 125 4.34 16.58 -13.04
CA ILE A 125 3.86 15.24 -12.69
C ILE A 125 4.99 14.22 -12.63
N LYS A 126 6.01 14.33 -13.50
CA LYS A 126 7.14 13.39 -13.54
C LYS A 126 7.94 13.35 -12.23
N GLU A 127 8.07 14.50 -11.56
CA GLU A 127 8.81 14.62 -10.30
C GLU A 127 8.17 13.80 -9.17
N LEU A 128 6.86 13.63 -9.23
CA LEU A 128 6.10 12.87 -8.23
C LEU A 128 5.87 11.42 -8.68
N PHE A 129 5.50 11.25 -9.95
CA PHE A 129 4.99 9.97 -10.45
C PHE A 129 6.09 8.95 -10.69
N LEU A 130 7.23 9.34 -11.31
CA LEU A 130 8.27 8.38 -11.63
C LEU A 130 8.93 7.81 -10.36
N PRO A 131 9.34 8.62 -9.37
CA PRO A 131 9.95 8.06 -8.16
C PRO A 131 8.98 7.24 -7.29
N SER A 132 7.66 7.35 -7.50
CA SER A 132 6.68 6.62 -6.71
C SER A 132 6.72 5.10 -6.95
N PHE A 133 7.19 4.66 -8.10
CA PHE A 133 7.38 3.24 -8.39
C PHE A 133 8.50 2.65 -7.54
N ASP A 134 9.66 3.30 -7.55
CA ASP A 134 10.82 2.86 -6.78
C ASP A 134 10.49 2.87 -5.27
N GLU A 135 9.80 3.92 -4.81
CA GLU A 135 9.40 4.03 -3.39
C GLU A 135 8.39 2.94 -2.99
N LEU A 136 7.46 2.57 -3.88
CA LEU A 136 6.54 1.47 -3.62
C LEU A 136 7.26 0.12 -3.61
N GLU A 137 8.17 -0.11 -4.57
CA GLU A 137 9.00 -1.32 -4.66
C GLU A 137 9.84 -1.51 -3.40
N GLU A 138 10.54 -0.46 -2.95
CA GLU A 138 11.26 -0.47 -1.67
C GLU A 138 10.35 -0.85 -0.48
N CYS A 139 9.13 -0.33 -0.44
CA CYS A 139 8.18 -0.68 0.62
C CYS A 139 7.76 -2.14 0.56
N LEU A 140 7.54 -2.69 -0.64
CA LEU A 140 7.20 -4.10 -0.85
C LEU A 140 8.35 -5.02 -0.41
N ASP A 141 9.57 -4.72 -0.85
CA ASP A 141 10.76 -5.49 -0.50
C ASP A 141 11.02 -5.49 1.01
N MET A 142 10.87 -4.33 1.65
CA MET A 142 11.02 -4.23 3.10
C MET A 142 9.95 -5.01 3.86
N VAL A 143 8.69 -4.96 3.40
CA VAL A 143 7.61 -5.74 4.01
C VAL A 143 7.86 -7.24 3.84
N ASP A 144 8.25 -7.70 2.65
CA ASP A 144 8.54 -9.11 2.39
C ASP A 144 9.68 -9.61 3.29
N LEU A 145 10.78 -8.85 3.34
CA LEU A 145 11.90 -9.15 4.22
C LEU A 145 11.46 -9.25 5.68
N MET A 146 10.72 -8.25 6.17
CA MET A 146 10.34 -8.19 7.58
C MET A 146 9.35 -9.28 7.96
N ILE A 147 8.35 -9.58 7.11
CA ILE A 147 7.37 -10.63 7.36
C ILE A 147 8.05 -12.00 7.44
N SER A 148 9.04 -12.24 6.59
CA SER A 148 9.80 -13.52 6.61
C SER A 148 10.59 -13.74 7.91
N GLN A 149 10.82 -12.70 8.70
CA GLN A 149 11.60 -12.72 9.94
C GLN A 149 10.77 -12.64 11.24
N ILE A 150 9.45 -12.49 11.11
CA ILE A 150 8.56 -12.43 12.26
C ILE A 150 8.52 -13.79 12.98
N ALA A 151 8.71 -13.79 14.29
CA ALA A 151 8.40 -14.92 15.15
C ALA A 151 7.02 -14.69 15.81
N VAL A 152 6.14 -15.66 15.70
CA VAL A 152 4.82 -15.64 16.37
C VAL A 152 4.99 -16.14 17.79
N ASN A 153 4.35 -15.49 18.75
CA ASN A 153 4.28 -15.97 20.13
C ASN A 153 3.14 -17.02 20.25
N GLU A 154 3.47 -18.27 20.05
CA GLU A 154 2.51 -19.38 20.01
C GLU A 154 1.75 -19.58 21.33
N HIS A 155 2.35 -19.15 22.47
CA HIS A 155 1.78 -19.33 23.81
C HIS A 155 0.98 -18.12 24.32
N ILE A 156 0.78 -17.10 23.50
CA ILE A 156 0.10 -15.89 23.95
C ILE A 156 -1.36 -16.15 24.34
N LEU A 157 -2.00 -17.15 23.70
CA LEU A 157 -3.39 -17.51 23.97
C LEU A 157 -3.57 -18.33 25.25
N ASP A 158 -2.48 -18.77 25.90
CA ASP A 158 -2.53 -19.43 27.20
C ASP A 158 -2.81 -18.43 28.35
N ASP A 159 -2.75 -17.13 28.07
CA ASP A 159 -3.09 -16.09 29.04
C ASP A 159 -4.60 -16.00 29.22
N LYS A 160 -5.06 -16.00 30.48
CA LYS A 160 -6.48 -15.90 30.85
C LYS A 160 -7.26 -14.73 30.24
N ARG A 161 -6.54 -13.69 29.78
CA ARG A 161 -7.16 -12.59 29.04
C ARG A 161 -7.87 -13.03 27.77
N TYR A 162 -7.50 -14.19 27.24
CA TYR A 162 -8.01 -14.73 25.98
C TYR A 162 -9.00 -15.89 26.15
N ASP A 163 -9.38 -16.26 27.39
CA ASP A 163 -10.26 -17.39 27.67
C ASP A 163 -11.58 -17.37 26.88
N TYR A 164 -12.08 -16.15 26.62
CA TYR A 164 -13.35 -15.98 25.88
C TYR A 164 -13.19 -15.78 24.38
N MET A 165 -11.98 -15.84 23.86
CA MET A 165 -11.72 -15.60 22.42
C MET A 165 -12.40 -16.65 21.54
N PHE A 166 -12.55 -17.88 22.05
CA PHE A 166 -13.19 -19.00 21.37
C PHE A 166 -14.60 -19.31 21.89
N SER A 167 -15.24 -18.35 22.54
CA SER A 167 -16.58 -18.55 23.12
C SER A 167 -17.65 -18.90 22.08
N VAL A 168 -17.52 -18.36 20.84
CA VAL A 168 -18.45 -18.66 19.75
C VAL A 168 -18.34 -20.13 19.32
N GLU A 169 -17.14 -20.66 19.22
CA GLU A 169 -16.88 -22.07 18.90
C GLU A 169 -17.47 -22.99 19.98
N GLU A 170 -17.35 -22.62 21.25
CA GLU A 170 -17.92 -23.39 22.35
C GLU A 170 -19.45 -23.35 22.30
N VAL A 171 -20.07 -22.20 22.04
CA VAL A 171 -21.52 -22.07 21.85
C VAL A 171 -21.97 -22.95 20.67
N ASN A 172 -21.29 -22.87 19.54
CA ASN A 172 -21.60 -23.66 18.36
C ASN A 172 -21.48 -25.17 18.63
N ARG A 173 -20.46 -25.59 19.36
CA ARG A 173 -20.29 -27.00 19.78
C ARG A 173 -21.46 -27.49 20.63
N ARG A 174 -21.92 -26.68 21.57
CA ARG A 174 -23.09 -27.02 22.41
C ARG A 174 -24.37 -27.11 21.60
N VAL A 175 -24.58 -26.19 20.65
CA VAL A 175 -25.74 -26.24 19.74
C VAL A 175 -25.72 -27.49 18.87
N GLN A 176 -24.56 -27.87 18.34
CA GLN A 176 -24.40 -29.09 17.52
C GLN A 176 -24.68 -30.38 18.33
N THR A 177 -24.47 -30.35 19.64
CA THR A 177 -24.80 -31.48 20.55
C THR A 177 -26.22 -31.43 21.05
N GLY A 178 -27.10 -30.54 20.55
CA GLY A 178 -28.52 -30.51 20.79
C GLY A 178 -29.00 -29.50 21.86
N THR A 179 -28.07 -28.67 22.38
CA THR A 179 -28.47 -27.58 23.29
C THR A 179 -29.13 -26.45 22.48
N PRO A 180 -30.32 -25.93 22.85
CA PRO A 180 -30.90 -24.76 22.20
C PRO A 180 -29.93 -23.59 22.24
N PHE A 181 -29.82 -22.82 21.12
CA PHE A 181 -28.87 -21.71 20.99
C PHE A 181 -28.94 -20.71 22.17
N ARG A 182 -30.19 -20.40 22.63
CA ARG A 182 -30.41 -19.47 23.72
C ARG A 182 -29.81 -19.97 25.05
N ASP A 183 -29.76 -21.29 25.26
CA ASP A 183 -29.26 -21.88 26.50
C ASP A 183 -27.74 -22.16 26.40
N ALA A 184 -27.20 -22.20 25.17
CA ALA A 184 -25.77 -22.36 24.89
C ALA A 184 -24.98 -21.04 24.99
N TYR A 185 -25.65 -19.93 24.70
CA TYR A 185 -25.11 -18.56 24.74
C TYR A 185 -25.00 -18.05 26.17
#